data_9200e301c8068e0c57ca8e0d8eb967bf
#
_entry.id   9200e301c8068e0c57ca8e0d8eb967bf
#
_cell.length_a   1.000
_cell.length_b   1.000
_cell.length_c   1.000
_cell.angle_alpha   90.00
_cell.angle_beta   90.00
_cell.angle_gamma   90.00
#
_symmetry.space_group_name_H-M   'P 1'
#
loop_
_entity.id
_entity.type
_entity.pdbx_description
1 polymer ?
#
loop_
_entity_poly.entity_id
_entity_poly.type
_entity_poly.pdbx_seq_one_letter_code
_entity_poly.pdbx_strand_id
1 'polypeptide(L)'
;MADLNQYISATDRNIKRQRYQIERSICENGIFLLHHDHDRQEEFRYASSITLDYAQNIIYLDDGRTKLSASSSFYLKMAARFAFFLASVQVGSMMYPRLMLSDNMEDKGLEEDRSRNFQKILVRRLSEFGNPDYQVIFATSMIAPELDNPQYTVGEFYTRENKSLKNV
;
A
#
# COMPACT_ATOMS: atom_id res chain seq x y z
N MET A 1 -0.94 -40.32 21.17
CA MET A 1 0.17 -39.34 21.08
C MET A 1 0.70 -39.14 19.66
N ALA A 2 0.85 -40.21 18.85
CA ALA A 2 1.29 -40.09 17.45
C ALA A 2 0.38 -39.16 16.61
N ASP A 3 -0.95 -39.33 16.72
CA ASP A 3 -1.93 -38.54 15.95
C ASP A 3 -1.89 -37.05 16.29
N LEU A 4 -1.68 -36.68 17.56
CA LEU A 4 -1.56 -35.29 17.98
C LEU A 4 -0.30 -34.63 17.37
N ASN A 5 0.83 -35.34 17.41
CA ASN A 5 2.08 -34.83 16.81
C ASN A 5 1.95 -34.65 15.30
N GLN A 6 1.25 -35.57 14.64
CA GLN A 6 0.97 -35.47 13.21
C GLN A 6 0.07 -34.25 12.89
N TYR A 7 -0.97 -34.01 13.69
CA TYR A 7 -1.85 -32.86 13.55
C TYR A 7 -1.10 -31.54 13.76
N ILE A 8 -0.29 -31.43 14.82
CA ILE A 8 0.55 -30.25 15.10
C ILE A 8 1.47 -29.98 13.92
N SER A 9 2.18 -31.01 13.43
CA SER A 9 3.12 -30.85 12.30
C SER A 9 2.42 -30.43 11.00
N ALA A 10 1.20 -30.89 10.78
CA ALA A 10 0.41 -30.50 9.60
C ALA A 10 -0.06 -29.05 9.73
N THR A 11 -0.50 -28.63 10.91
CA THR A 11 -0.91 -27.26 11.21
C THR A 11 0.25 -26.29 11.06
N ASP A 12 1.42 -26.61 11.61
CA ASP A 12 2.64 -25.78 11.49
C ASP A 12 3.07 -25.60 10.03
N ARG A 13 3.00 -26.65 9.21
CA ARG A 13 3.28 -26.56 7.78
C ARG A 13 2.30 -25.63 7.07
N ASN A 14 1.02 -25.71 7.41
CA ASN A 14 -0.01 -24.87 6.83
C ASN A 14 0.18 -23.39 7.19
N ILE A 15 0.46 -23.10 8.47
CA ILE A 15 0.77 -21.75 8.95
C ILE A 15 1.99 -21.15 8.21
N LYS A 16 3.08 -21.93 8.11
CA LYS A 16 4.28 -21.50 7.38
C LYS A 16 4.01 -21.22 5.91
N ARG A 17 3.19 -22.04 5.25
CA ARG A 17 2.78 -21.85 3.86
C ARG A 17 1.95 -20.57 3.68
N GLN A 18 0.97 -20.35 4.54
CA GLN A 18 0.13 -19.16 4.50
C GLN A 18 0.96 -17.88 4.74
N ARG A 19 1.83 -17.91 5.74
CA ARG A 19 2.76 -16.81 6.03
C ARG A 19 3.62 -16.48 4.81
N TYR A 20 4.23 -17.47 4.19
CA TYR A 20 5.05 -17.27 3.00
C TYR A 20 4.25 -16.66 1.84
N GLN A 21 3.01 -17.10 1.61
CA GLN A 21 2.14 -16.54 0.58
C GLN A 21 1.82 -15.06 0.84
N ILE A 22 1.53 -14.71 2.10
CA ILE A 22 1.24 -13.34 2.52
C ILE A 22 2.48 -12.45 2.33
N GLU A 23 3.63 -12.86 2.88
CA GLU A 23 4.89 -12.12 2.78
C GLU A 23 5.31 -11.90 1.31
N ARG A 24 5.16 -12.92 0.49
CA ARG A 24 5.41 -12.83 -0.94
C ARG A 24 4.48 -11.82 -1.62
N SER A 25 3.18 -11.88 -1.35
CA SER A 25 2.21 -10.93 -1.92
C SER A 25 2.48 -9.50 -1.48
N ILE A 26 2.85 -9.26 -0.22
CA ILE A 26 3.25 -7.94 0.27
C ILE A 26 4.48 -7.44 -0.49
N CYS A 27 5.51 -8.28 -0.63
CA CYS A 27 6.72 -7.92 -1.36
C CYS A 27 6.42 -7.58 -2.83
N GLU A 28 5.70 -8.44 -3.55
CA GLU A 28 5.34 -8.24 -4.96
C GLU A 28 4.55 -6.93 -5.17
N ASN A 29 3.56 -6.65 -4.32
CA ASN A 29 2.79 -5.42 -4.42
C ASN A 29 3.61 -4.18 -4.04
N GLY A 30 4.46 -4.27 -3.04
CA GLY A 30 5.34 -3.17 -2.66
C GLY A 30 6.34 -2.83 -3.78
N ILE A 31 6.99 -3.84 -4.35
CA ILE A 31 7.89 -3.67 -5.49
C ILE A 31 7.15 -3.10 -6.70
N PHE A 32 5.93 -3.57 -6.98
CA PHE A 32 5.10 -3.00 -8.02
C PHE A 32 4.89 -1.50 -7.85
N LEU A 33 4.53 -1.05 -6.64
CA LEU A 33 4.32 0.37 -6.35
C LEU A 33 5.61 1.19 -6.51
N LEU A 34 6.76 0.64 -6.09
CA LEU A 34 8.05 1.31 -6.21
C LEU A 34 8.52 1.42 -7.66
N HIS A 35 8.39 0.36 -8.46
CA HIS A 35 8.77 0.35 -9.87
C HIS A 35 7.96 1.31 -10.74
N HIS A 36 6.74 1.67 -10.29
CA HIS A 36 5.87 2.61 -11.00
C HIS A 36 5.95 4.03 -10.42
N ASP A 37 6.82 4.28 -9.45
CA ASP A 37 7.11 5.64 -9.02
C ASP A 37 7.78 6.43 -10.17
N HIS A 38 7.67 7.76 -10.14
CA HIS A 38 8.42 8.59 -11.08
C HIS A 38 9.94 8.36 -10.92
N ASP A 39 10.68 8.48 -12.01
CA ASP A 39 12.14 8.21 -12.10
C ASP A 39 13.04 9.10 -11.20
N ARG A 40 12.60 9.37 -9.98
CA ARG A 40 13.30 10.23 -9.02
C ARG A 40 14.24 9.50 -8.10
N GLN A 41 13.99 8.20 -7.89
CA GLN A 41 14.79 7.35 -7.04
C GLN A 41 15.19 6.12 -7.84
N GLU A 42 16.43 6.10 -8.29
CA GLU A 42 16.95 5.03 -9.13
C GLU A 42 16.86 3.65 -8.44
N GLU A 43 17.09 3.63 -7.12
CA GLU A 43 17.03 2.42 -6.33
C GLU A 43 15.63 1.80 -6.31
N PHE A 44 14.58 2.57 -6.48
CA PHE A 44 13.21 2.04 -6.59
C PHE A 44 13.02 1.25 -7.88
N ARG A 45 13.61 1.72 -8.98
CA ARG A 45 13.53 1.05 -10.29
C ARG A 45 14.17 -0.34 -10.27
N TYR A 46 15.24 -0.51 -9.52
CA TYR A 46 16.00 -1.76 -9.45
C TYR A 46 15.75 -2.57 -8.19
N ALA A 47 14.86 -2.12 -7.32
CA ALA A 47 14.52 -2.85 -6.10
C ALA A 47 14.00 -4.26 -6.44
N SER A 48 14.56 -5.27 -5.82
CA SER A 48 14.15 -6.67 -5.99
C SER A 48 13.34 -7.19 -4.82
N SER A 49 13.46 -6.55 -3.66
CA SER A 49 12.72 -6.93 -2.46
C SER A 49 12.44 -5.76 -1.52
N ILE A 50 11.40 -5.91 -0.72
CA ILE A 50 11.14 -5.08 0.46
C ILE A 50 11.23 -5.99 1.67
N THR A 51 12.05 -5.62 2.64
CA THR A 51 12.15 -6.33 3.90
C THR A 51 11.43 -5.56 5.01
N LEU A 52 10.63 -6.30 5.76
CA LEU A 52 9.85 -5.81 6.89
C LEU A 52 10.43 -6.39 8.18
N ASP A 53 11.06 -5.56 8.98
CA ASP A 53 11.45 -5.94 10.33
C ASP A 53 10.35 -5.54 11.31
N TYR A 54 9.49 -6.50 11.63
CA TYR A 54 8.36 -6.27 12.54
C TYR A 54 8.81 -5.98 13.98
N ALA A 55 9.97 -6.48 14.39
CA ALA A 55 10.48 -6.27 15.74
C ALA A 55 10.97 -4.84 15.94
N GLN A 56 11.59 -4.27 14.91
CA GLN A 56 12.10 -2.91 14.93
C GLN A 56 11.17 -1.88 14.29
N ASN A 57 10.07 -2.33 13.70
CA ASN A 57 9.14 -1.50 12.92
C ASN A 57 9.85 -0.71 11.80
N ILE A 58 10.75 -1.39 11.10
CA ILE A 58 11.55 -0.81 10.01
C ILE A 58 11.20 -1.48 8.68
N ILE A 59 11.23 -0.67 7.64
CA ILE A 59 11.09 -1.09 6.25
C ILE A 59 12.32 -0.64 5.50
N TYR A 60 12.92 -1.54 4.75
CA TYR A 60 14.07 -1.22 3.89
C TYR A 60 14.04 -2.01 2.58
N LEU A 61 14.76 -1.50 1.60
CA LEU A 61 14.95 -2.13 0.30
C LEU A 61 16.11 -3.10 0.34
N ASP A 62 15.98 -4.23 -0.34
CA ASP A 62 17.03 -5.19 -0.59
C ASP A 62 17.86 -5.49 0.67
N ASP A 63 19.12 -5.03 0.72
CA ASP A 63 20.03 -5.29 1.83
C ASP A 63 20.01 -4.21 2.95
N GLY A 64 19.13 -3.22 2.83
CA GLY A 64 18.98 -2.14 3.82
C GLY A 64 20.07 -1.08 3.81
N ARG A 65 20.98 -1.09 2.82
CA ARG A 65 22.09 -0.14 2.72
C ARG A 65 21.76 1.12 1.96
N THR A 66 20.64 1.12 1.27
CA THR A 66 20.19 2.23 0.43
C THR A 66 19.87 3.48 1.26
N LYS A 67 20.53 4.59 0.95
CA LYS A 67 20.23 5.90 1.52
C LYS A 67 19.16 6.59 0.71
N LEU A 68 17.99 6.74 1.28
CA LEU A 68 16.85 7.42 0.67
C LEU A 68 16.75 8.87 1.13
N SER A 69 16.29 9.75 0.26
CA SER A 69 15.85 11.10 0.63
C SER A 69 14.64 11.03 1.58
N ALA A 70 14.30 12.12 2.25
CA ALA A 70 13.14 12.17 3.14
C ALA A 70 11.84 11.82 2.41
N SER A 71 11.61 12.38 1.22
CA SER A 71 10.42 12.10 0.41
C SER A 71 10.39 10.66 -0.10
N SER A 72 11.54 10.11 -0.51
CA SER A 72 11.62 8.70 -0.93
C SER A 72 11.45 7.74 0.25
N SER A 73 11.96 8.06 1.42
CA SER A 73 11.70 7.29 2.64
C SER A 73 10.20 7.29 3.01
N PHE A 74 9.54 8.43 2.85
CA PHE A 74 8.10 8.53 3.04
C PHE A 74 7.34 7.68 2.01
N TYR A 75 7.73 7.77 0.72
CA TYR A 75 7.13 6.99 -0.35
C TYR A 75 7.28 5.48 -0.11
N LEU A 76 8.46 5.02 0.31
CA LEU A 76 8.69 3.61 0.67
C LEU A 76 7.74 3.15 1.79
N LYS A 77 7.59 3.94 2.86
CA LYS A 77 6.67 3.62 3.96
C LYS A 77 5.22 3.56 3.50
N MET A 78 4.83 4.48 2.64
CA MET A 78 3.49 4.51 2.05
C MET A 78 3.27 3.29 1.14
N ALA A 79 4.19 3.02 0.22
CA ALA A 79 4.13 1.86 -0.66
C ALA A 79 4.00 0.55 0.14
N ALA A 80 4.76 0.40 1.21
CA ALA A 80 4.65 -0.76 2.07
C ALA A 80 3.28 -0.88 2.76
N ARG A 81 2.71 0.21 3.29
CA ARG A 81 1.36 0.18 3.89
C ARG A 81 0.30 -0.24 2.88
N PHE A 82 0.36 0.32 1.67
CA PHE A 82 -0.54 -0.08 0.61
C PHE A 82 -0.27 -1.50 0.10
N ALA A 83 0.96 -1.99 0.17
CA ALA A 83 1.29 -3.38 -0.16
C ALA A 83 0.60 -4.38 0.79
N PHE A 84 0.52 -4.07 2.09
CA PHE A 84 -0.28 -4.86 3.04
C PHE A 84 -1.76 -4.88 2.66
N PHE A 85 -2.32 -3.72 2.35
CA PHE A 85 -3.70 -3.61 1.90
C PHE A 85 -3.94 -4.41 0.61
N LEU A 86 -3.11 -4.22 -0.41
CA LEU A 86 -3.21 -4.95 -1.68
C LEU A 86 -3.09 -6.47 -1.48
N ALA A 87 -2.16 -6.90 -0.63
CA ALA A 87 -2.01 -8.31 -0.27
C ALA A 87 -3.27 -8.87 0.42
N SER A 88 -3.94 -8.08 1.27
CA SER A 88 -5.18 -8.51 1.93
C SER A 88 -6.35 -8.68 0.95
N VAL A 89 -6.38 -7.89 -0.12
CA VAL A 89 -7.36 -8.06 -1.21
C VAL A 89 -7.05 -9.32 -2.04
N GLN A 90 -5.76 -9.61 -2.24
CA GLN A 90 -5.27 -10.69 -3.10
C GLN A 90 -5.29 -12.06 -2.40
N VAL A 91 -4.91 -12.10 -1.12
CA VAL A 91 -4.74 -13.33 -0.33
C VAL A 91 -5.89 -13.46 0.65
N GLY A 92 -6.88 -14.30 0.33
CA GLY A 92 -8.09 -14.46 1.14
C GLY A 92 -7.87 -14.93 2.59
N SER A 93 -6.72 -15.58 2.88
CA SER A 93 -6.36 -16.01 4.24
C SER A 93 -5.69 -14.92 5.08
N MET A 94 -5.38 -13.75 4.50
CA MET A 94 -4.75 -12.65 5.22
C MET A 94 -5.79 -11.90 6.07
N MET A 95 -5.60 -11.93 7.40
CA MET A 95 -6.44 -11.24 8.37
C MET A 95 -6.01 -9.77 8.53
N TYR A 96 -6.15 -8.98 7.48
CA TYR A 96 -5.87 -7.55 7.46
C TYR A 96 -7.08 -6.81 6.87
N PRO A 97 -7.44 -5.62 7.38
CA PRO A 97 -8.59 -4.89 6.88
C PRO A 97 -8.48 -4.58 5.37
N ARG A 98 -9.55 -4.82 4.64
CA ARG A 98 -9.68 -4.41 3.24
C ARG A 98 -10.23 -3.00 3.11
N LEU A 99 -9.92 -2.16 4.08
CA LEU A 99 -10.22 -0.74 4.15
C LEU A 99 -8.93 0.04 4.31
N MET A 100 -8.67 0.99 3.43
CA MET A 100 -7.55 1.92 3.52
C MET A 100 -8.07 3.35 3.53
N LEU A 101 -7.67 4.10 4.55
CA LEU A 101 -7.87 5.54 4.64
C LEU A 101 -6.52 6.23 4.47
N SER A 102 -6.43 7.16 3.54
CA SER A 102 -5.25 8.00 3.35
C SER A 102 -5.65 9.45 3.37
N ASP A 103 -5.05 10.21 4.26
CA ASP A 103 -5.30 11.63 4.44
C ASP A 103 -4.02 12.41 4.10
N ASN A 104 -4.18 13.38 3.20
CA ASN A 104 -3.17 14.37 2.81
C ASN A 104 -1.74 13.81 2.69
N MET A 105 -1.50 12.93 1.71
CA MET A 105 -0.17 12.39 1.45
C MET A 105 0.84 13.49 1.09
N GLU A 106 0.38 14.56 0.45
CA GLU A 106 1.13 15.75 0.09
C GLU A 106 1.69 16.50 1.30
N ASP A 107 1.00 16.55 2.42
CA ASP A 107 1.46 17.22 3.64
C ASP A 107 2.72 16.60 4.25
N LYS A 108 3.05 15.39 3.85
CA LYS A 108 4.26 14.67 4.27
C LYS A 108 5.45 14.85 3.32
N GLY A 109 5.36 15.85 2.42
CA GLY A 109 6.43 16.18 1.47
C GLY A 109 6.44 15.32 0.21
N LEU A 110 5.33 14.69 -0.11
CA LEU A 110 5.15 14.05 -1.41
C LEU A 110 4.76 15.13 -2.43
N GLU A 111 5.50 15.22 -3.52
CA GLU A 111 5.20 16.17 -4.58
C GLU A 111 3.89 15.82 -5.29
N GLU A 112 3.20 16.85 -5.81
CA GLU A 112 1.89 16.73 -6.45
C GLU A 112 1.84 15.65 -7.53
N ASP A 113 2.77 15.68 -8.49
CA ASP A 113 2.82 14.70 -9.58
C ASP A 113 3.01 13.28 -9.07
N ARG A 114 3.81 13.12 -8.02
CA ARG A 114 4.09 11.82 -7.40
C ARG A 114 2.88 11.30 -6.64
N SER A 115 2.14 12.19 -5.96
CA SER A 115 0.87 11.87 -5.29
C SER A 115 -0.19 11.42 -6.31
N ARG A 116 -0.36 12.19 -7.38
CA ARG A 116 -1.27 11.87 -8.49
C ARG A 116 -0.93 10.54 -9.17
N ASN A 117 0.35 10.33 -9.45
CA ASN A 117 0.83 9.09 -10.04
C ASN A 117 0.51 7.89 -9.13
N PHE A 118 0.76 8.00 -7.83
CA PHE A 118 0.45 6.94 -6.88
C PHE A 118 -1.03 6.56 -6.87
N GLN A 119 -1.94 7.54 -6.91
CA GLN A 119 -3.39 7.30 -6.99
C GLN A 119 -3.75 6.48 -8.23
N LYS A 120 -3.22 6.84 -9.41
CA LYS A 120 -3.46 6.13 -10.68
C LYS A 120 -2.91 4.70 -10.66
N ILE A 121 -1.70 4.51 -10.16
CA ILE A 121 -1.06 3.19 -10.04
C ILE A 121 -1.90 2.28 -9.14
N LEU A 122 -2.38 2.80 -8.02
CA LEU A 122 -3.18 2.04 -7.08
C LEU A 122 -4.52 1.60 -7.68
N VAL A 123 -5.24 2.53 -8.33
CA VAL A 123 -6.51 2.20 -9.03
C VAL A 123 -6.28 1.14 -10.09
N ARG A 124 -5.23 1.29 -10.92
CA ARG A 124 -4.85 0.30 -11.93
C ARG A 124 -4.58 -1.06 -11.28
N ARG A 125 -3.77 -1.10 -10.22
CA ARG A 125 -3.42 -2.35 -9.54
C ARG A 125 -4.64 -3.07 -8.96
N LEU A 126 -5.55 -2.33 -8.35
CA LEU A 126 -6.78 -2.87 -7.79
C LEU A 126 -7.72 -3.43 -8.87
N SER A 127 -7.79 -2.80 -10.05
CA SER A 127 -8.60 -3.30 -11.16
C SER A 127 -8.13 -4.66 -11.70
N GLU A 128 -6.85 -5.00 -11.51
CA GLU A 128 -6.28 -6.29 -11.94
C GLU A 128 -6.72 -7.46 -11.05
N PHE A 129 -7.18 -7.20 -9.80
CA PHE A 129 -7.46 -8.27 -8.85
C PHE A 129 -8.83 -8.94 -9.02
N GLY A 130 -9.76 -8.30 -9.69
CA GLY A 130 -11.10 -8.84 -9.93
C GLY A 130 -11.93 -9.08 -8.65
N ASN A 131 -11.46 -8.68 -7.49
CA ASN A 131 -12.15 -8.80 -6.21
C ASN A 131 -12.71 -7.44 -5.80
N PRO A 132 -14.05 -7.24 -5.74
CA PRO A 132 -14.66 -5.97 -5.39
C PRO A 132 -14.76 -5.72 -3.89
N ASP A 133 -14.36 -6.68 -3.04
CA ASP A 133 -14.54 -6.62 -1.58
C ASP A 133 -13.41 -5.83 -0.90
N TYR A 134 -13.31 -4.54 -1.23
CA TYR A 134 -12.38 -3.59 -0.61
C TYR A 134 -12.90 -2.16 -0.71
N GLN A 135 -12.34 -1.27 0.12
CA GLN A 135 -12.58 0.16 0.03
C GLN A 135 -11.27 0.95 0.24
N VAL A 136 -11.03 1.93 -0.62
CA VAL A 136 -9.95 2.91 -0.46
C VAL A 136 -10.55 4.29 -0.46
N ILE A 137 -10.23 5.09 0.54
CA ILE A 137 -10.67 6.48 0.67
C ILE A 137 -9.41 7.34 0.72
N PHE A 138 -9.28 8.26 -0.23
CA PHE A 138 -8.30 9.32 -0.22
C PHE A 138 -8.97 10.64 0.14
N ALA A 139 -8.49 11.30 1.20
CA ALA A 139 -8.70 12.72 1.41
C ALA A 139 -7.47 13.43 0.86
N THR A 140 -7.61 14.22 -0.19
CA THR A 140 -6.49 14.89 -0.87
C THR A 140 -6.95 16.19 -1.51
N SER A 141 -6.07 17.19 -1.51
CA SER A 141 -6.21 18.42 -2.29
C SER A 141 -5.65 18.28 -3.72
N MET A 142 -4.97 17.16 -4.03
CA MET A 142 -4.23 16.91 -5.25
C MET A 142 -4.70 15.62 -5.95
N ILE A 143 -5.99 15.59 -6.32
CA ILE A 143 -6.52 14.45 -7.06
C ILE A 143 -5.88 14.35 -8.45
N ALA A 144 -5.65 13.12 -8.92
CA ALA A 144 -5.25 12.89 -10.30
C ALA A 144 -6.39 13.29 -11.24
N PRO A 145 -6.16 14.11 -12.28
CA PRO A 145 -7.23 14.59 -13.16
C PRO A 145 -8.08 13.48 -13.79
N GLU A 146 -7.47 12.33 -14.07
CA GLU A 146 -8.14 11.17 -14.63
C GLU A 146 -9.13 10.50 -13.63
N LEU A 147 -8.93 10.75 -12.33
CA LEU A 147 -9.77 10.24 -11.25
C LEU A 147 -10.77 11.30 -10.73
N ASP A 148 -10.70 12.53 -11.22
CA ASP A 148 -11.62 13.61 -10.83
C ASP A 148 -12.93 13.50 -11.61
N ASN A 149 -13.72 12.49 -11.27
CA ASN A 149 -15.01 12.23 -11.90
C ASN A 149 -15.93 11.47 -10.91
N PRO A 150 -17.26 11.42 -11.17
CA PRO A 150 -18.24 10.82 -10.24
C PRO A 150 -18.05 9.32 -9.94
N GLN A 151 -17.20 8.61 -10.70
CA GLN A 151 -16.87 7.22 -10.41
C GLN A 151 -15.96 7.09 -9.19
N TYR A 152 -15.08 8.08 -8.96
CA TYR A 152 -14.06 8.05 -7.92
C TYR A 152 -14.24 9.14 -6.86
N THR A 153 -14.92 10.23 -7.18
CA THR A 153 -15.11 11.36 -6.26
C THR A 153 -16.47 11.31 -5.60
N VAL A 154 -16.51 11.57 -4.29
CA VAL A 154 -17.74 11.61 -3.48
C VAL A 154 -17.80 12.93 -2.73
N GLY A 155 -18.96 13.60 -2.81
CA GLY A 155 -19.21 14.87 -2.14
C GLY A 155 -18.79 16.08 -2.97
N GLU A 156 -18.87 17.25 -2.33
CA GLU A 156 -18.48 18.52 -2.92
C GLU A 156 -16.99 18.80 -2.72
N PHE A 157 -16.41 19.60 -3.56
CA PHE A 157 -15.05 20.12 -3.34
C PHE A 157 -15.10 21.19 -2.24
N TYR A 158 -14.40 20.92 -1.13
CA TYR A 158 -14.35 21.81 0.01
C TYR A 158 -13.23 22.84 -0.12
N THR A 159 -13.56 24.09 0.16
CA THR A 159 -12.64 25.23 0.14
C THR A 159 -12.68 25.97 1.48
N ARG A 160 -11.86 27.02 1.63
CA ARG A 160 -11.95 27.91 2.80
C ARG A 160 -13.31 28.58 2.92
N GLU A 161 -14.00 28.80 1.80
CA GLU A 161 -15.32 29.43 1.73
C GLU A 161 -16.45 28.41 1.85
N ASN A 162 -16.26 27.22 1.27
CA ASN A 162 -17.18 26.08 1.36
C ASN A 162 -16.59 25.00 2.23
N LYS A 163 -16.77 25.10 3.54
CA LYS A 163 -16.21 24.15 4.51
C LYS A 163 -17.05 22.87 4.60
N SER A 164 -16.38 21.73 4.82
CA SER A 164 -17.04 20.43 5.07
C SER A 164 -17.85 20.43 6.36
N LEU A 165 -17.36 21.15 7.39
CA LEU A 165 -18.05 21.32 8.67
C LEU A 165 -18.78 22.67 8.65
N LYS A 166 -20.10 22.60 8.70
CA LYS A 166 -20.98 23.79 8.78
C LYS A 166 -21.33 24.03 10.24
N ASN A 167 -21.23 25.28 10.68
CA ASN A 167 -21.60 25.73 12.06
C ASN A 167 -20.67 25.20 13.18
N VAL A 168 -19.39 25.08 12.92
CA VAL A 168 -18.35 24.78 13.94
C VAL A 168 -17.52 26.04 14.19
#